data_4523b3f45afb57c71a28a550335b610a
#
_entry.id   4523b3f45afb57c71a28a550335b610a
#
_cell.length_a   1.000
_cell.length_b   1.000
_cell.length_c   1.000
_cell.angle_alpha   90.00
_cell.angle_beta   90.00
_cell.angle_gamma   90.00
#
_symmetry.space_group_name_H-M   'P 1'
#
loop_
_entity.id
_entity.type
_entity.pdbx_description
1 polymer ?
#
loop_
_entity_poly.entity_id
_entity_poly.type
_entity_poly.pdbx_seq_one_letter_code
_entity_poly.pdbx_strand_id
1 'polypeptide(L)'
;FGYLPGTLWILFGAVLGGCVQDMTTLFFSVRRNGRSLGQMARDGIGAVGGVAALIGTFAIMIILIAVLRLVVVNAMKHSPWATSTVAATIPIAMIVGVYMRHFRVGHVLEASLLGLILLLLSVVAGGWIDHHASWRTWFDHEGLFLAWAIIAYGFAAAILPVWMLLAPRDYLSTFMKLGTVMLLAIAIVFLSPQIHMPALTQFGDGTGPIFGGKLFPFVFITIACGAISGFHSLIASGTTPKLLANERDIRMIGYGGMLLESFVAIMRSLPLQYWSRGCILQSTVPPVWWVRKLRMLSP
;
A
#
# COMPACT_ATOMS: atom_id res chain seq x y z
N PHE A 1 -11.68 2.44 -19.53
CA PHE A 1 -11.01 1.61 -20.56
C PHE A 1 -11.50 0.17 -20.57
N GLY A 2 -12.26 -0.28 -19.58
CA GLY A 2 -12.60 -1.67 -19.36
C GLY A 2 -11.61 -2.40 -18.44
N TYR A 3 -11.91 -3.68 -18.13
CA TYR A 3 -11.05 -4.44 -17.21
C TYR A 3 -9.82 -5.06 -17.88
N LEU A 4 -9.91 -5.40 -19.16
CA LEU A 4 -8.90 -6.20 -19.85
C LEU A 4 -7.51 -5.54 -19.93
N PRO A 5 -7.38 -4.26 -20.34
CA PRO A 5 -6.06 -3.62 -20.47
C PRO A 5 -5.32 -3.54 -19.13
N GLY A 6 -6.02 -3.17 -18.07
CA GLY A 6 -5.43 -3.07 -16.74
C GLY A 6 -4.99 -4.41 -16.19
N THR A 7 -5.82 -5.44 -16.31
CA THR A 7 -5.52 -6.80 -15.84
C THR A 7 -4.35 -7.40 -16.60
N LEU A 8 -4.33 -7.26 -17.93
CA LEU A 8 -3.21 -7.74 -18.74
C LEU A 8 -1.91 -7.03 -18.39
N TRP A 9 -1.96 -5.71 -18.20
CA TRP A 9 -0.77 -4.96 -17.79
C TRP A 9 -0.24 -5.41 -16.43
N ILE A 10 -1.10 -5.64 -15.43
CA ILE A 10 -0.68 -6.16 -14.13
C ILE A 10 -0.05 -7.54 -14.28
N LEU A 11 -0.67 -8.46 -15.02
CA LEU A 11 -0.15 -9.82 -15.19
C LEU A 11 1.20 -9.85 -15.91
N PHE A 12 1.28 -9.29 -17.10
CA PHE A 12 2.50 -9.32 -17.90
C PHE A 12 3.58 -8.40 -17.34
N GLY A 13 3.20 -7.20 -16.90
CA GLY A 13 4.11 -6.25 -16.31
C GLY A 13 4.77 -6.77 -15.03
N ALA A 14 4.00 -7.44 -14.18
CA ALA A 14 4.55 -8.02 -12.96
C ALA A 14 5.53 -9.14 -13.25
N VAL A 15 5.14 -10.14 -14.05
CA VAL A 15 5.96 -11.33 -14.30
C VAL A 15 7.24 -10.99 -15.08
N LEU A 16 7.11 -10.18 -16.14
CA LEU A 16 8.23 -9.87 -17.04
C LEU A 16 9.05 -8.65 -16.62
N GLY A 17 8.43 -7.71 -15.89
CA GLY A 17 9.06 -6.47 -15.49
C GLY A 17 9.29 -6.39 -13.98
N GLY A 18 8.23 -6.25 -13.19
CA GLY A 18 8.31 -5.94 -11.76
C GLY A 18 9.06 -6.98 -10.94
N CYS A 19 8.75 -8.26 -11.13
CA CYS A 19 9.43 -9.36 -10.42
C CYS A 19 10.91 -9.44 -10.77
N VAL A 20 11.26 -9.23 -12.04
CA VAL A 20 12.64 -9.21 -12.50
C VAL A 20 13.37 -8.01 -11.94
N GLN A 21 12.74 -6.83 -11.96
CA GLN A 21 13.28 -5.59 -11.39
C GLN A 21 13.61 -5.75 -9.90
N ASP A 22 12.65 -6.24 -9.10
CA ASP A 22 12.82 -6.37 -7.66
C ASP A 22 13.88 -7.41 -7.31
N MET A 23 13.85 -8.57 -7.96
CA MET A 23 14.84 -9.62 -7.75
C MET A 23 16.26 -9.17 -8.14
N THR A 24 16.41 -8.51 -9.29
CA THR A 24 17.74 -8.05 -9.75
C THR A 24 18.27 -6.92 -8.87
N THR A 25 17.43 -5.98 -8.48
CA THR A 25 17.81 -4.88 -7.58
C THR A 25 18.26 -5.42 -6.21
N LEU A 26 17.50 -6.37 -5.65
CA LEU A 26 17.84 -7.03 -4.40
C LEU A 26 19.16 -7.81 -4.52
N PHE A 27 19.33 -8.58 -5.59
CA PHE A 27 20.56 -9.33 -5.85
C PHE A 27 21.79 -8.43 -5.93
N PHE A 28 21.71 -7.36 -6.71
CA PHE A 28 22.83 -6.42 -6.84
C PHE A 28 23.16 -5.69 -5.54
N SER A 29 22.14 -5.37 -4.76
CA SER A 29 22.36 -4.73 -3.46
C SER A 29 23.00 -5.67 -2.44
N VAL A 30 22.51 -6.90 -2.33
CA VAL A 30 23.09 -7.93 -1.43
C VAL A 30 24.56 -8.16 -1.76
N ARG A 31 24.90 -8.34 -3.04
CA ARG A 31 26.28 -8.51 -3.50
C ARG A 31 27.19 -7.30 -3.30
N ARG A 32 26.62 -6.14 -3.01
CA ARG A 32 27.33 -4.89 -2.71
C ARG A 32 27.16 -4.46 -1.25
N ASN A 33 27.02 -5.40 -0.34
CA ASN A 33 26.87 -5.16 1.10
C ASN A 33 25.68 -4.26 1.47
N GLY A 34 24.53 -4.43 0.79
CA GLY A 34 23.31 -3.67 1.08
C GLY A 34 23.35 -2.20 0.68
N ARG A 35 24.11 -1.85 -0.38
CA ARG A 35 24.14 -0.47 -0.90
C ARG A 35 22.81 -0.04 -1.47
N SER A 36 22.46 1.23 -1.23
CA SER A 36 21.25 1.84 -1.78
C SER A 36 21.35 2.01 -3.30
N LEU A 37 20.19 2.17 -3.95
CA LEU A 37 20.09 2.38 -5.39
C LEU A 37 21.00 3.53 -5.88
N GLY A 38 21.00 4.67 -5.17
CA GLY A 38 21.85 5.81 -5.53
C GLY A 38 23.35 5.52 -5.39
N GLN A 39 23.76 4.74 -4.37
CA GLN A 39 25.14 4.30 -4.23
C GLN A 39 25.55 3.33 -5.35
N MET A 40 24.66 2.40 -5.70
CA MET A 40 24.91 1.47 -6.81
C MET A 40 25.00 2.19 -8.15
N ALA A 41 24.18 3.22 -8.36
CA ALA A 41 24.25 4.07 -9.54
C ALA A 41 25.59 4.84 -9.61
N ARG A 42 26.08 5.35 -8.47
CA ARG A 42 27.38 6.00 -8.41
C ARG A 42 28.53 5.08 -8.80
N ASP A 43 28.48 3.82 -8.35
CA ASP A 43 29.52 2.85 -8.67
C ASP A 43 29.48 2.37 -10.13
N GLY A 44 28.27 2.31 -10.72
CA GLY A 44 28.07 1.79 -12.08
C GLY A 44 28.12 2.84 -13.18
N ILE A 45 27.61 4.06 -12.93
CA ILE A 45 27.44 5.12 -13.93
C ILE A 45 28.35 6.33 -13.66
N GLY A 46 28.99 6.34 -12.50
CA GLY A 46 29.90 7.41 -12.07
C GLY A 46 29.24 8.45 -11.18
N ALA A 47 30.03 9.46 -10.75
CA ALA A 47 29.64 10.41 -9.73
C ALA A 47 28.40 11.24 -10.10
N VAL A 48 28.30 11.71 -11.34
CA VAL A 48 27.18 12.53 -11.81
C VAL A 48 25.87 11.71 -11.82
N GLY A 49 25.92 10.49 -12.34
CA GLY A 49 24.78 9.57 -12.33
C GLY A 49 24.35 9.20 -10.92
N GLY A 50 25.29 9.00 -10.00
CA GLY A 50 24.99 8.73 -8.60
C GLY A 50 24.30 9.90 -7.88
N VAL A 51 24.77 11.12 -8.08
CA VAL A 51 24.12 12.32 -7.49
C VAL A 51 22.71 12.52 -8.06
N ALA A 52 22.56 12.39 -9.37
CA ALA A 52 21.24 12.50 -10.01
C ALA A 52 20.27 11.43 -9.47
N ALA A 53 20.72 10.19 -9.32
CA ALA A 53 19.92 9.10 -8.75
C ALA A 53 19.53 9.37 -7.30
N LEU A 54 20.44 9.90 -6.47
CA LEU A 54 20.16 10.25 -5.07
C LEU A 54 19.12 11.37 -4.97
N ILE A 55 19.26 12.42 -5.76
CA ILE A 55 18.29 13.54 -5.79
C ILE A 55 16.93 13.04 -6.28
N GLY A 56 16.89 12.27 -7.37
CA GLY A 56 15.66 11.71 -7.90
C GLY A 56 14.96 10.79 -6.90
N THR A 57 15.69 9.91 -6.26
CA THR A 57 15.19 9.01 -5.21
C THR A 57 14.59 9.81 -4.04
N PHE A 58 15.29 10.83 -3.57
CA PHE A 58 14.82 11.68 -2.47
C PHE A 58 13.55 12.44 -2.85
N ALA A 59 13.48 13.01 -4.05
CA ALA A 59 12.30 13.69 -4.54
C ALA A 59 11.09 12.74 -4.66
N ILE A 60 11.29 11.53 -5.21
CA ILE A 60 10.26 10.50 -5.31
C ILE A 60 9.74 10.11 -3.92
N MET A 61 10.62 9.92 -2.94
CA MET A 61 10.21 9.59 -1.57
C MET A 61 9.35 10.69 -0.93
N ILE A 62 9.70 11.96 -1.12
CA ILE A 62 8.90 13.09 -0.60
C ILE A 62 7.50 13.09 -1.22
N ILE A 63 7.43 12.96 -2.55
CA ILE A 63 6.14 12.94 -3.27
C ILE A 63 5.30 11.74 -2.82
N LEU A 64 5.90 10.57 -2.72
CA LEU A 64 5.21 9.35 -2.29
C LEU A 64 4.63 9.50 -0.88
N ILE A 65 5.43 9.99 0.09
CA ILE A 65 4.98 10.20 1.46
C ILE A 65 3.82 11.21 1.50
N ALA A 66 3.91 12.28 0.72
CA ALA A 66 2.86 13.29 0.65
C ALA A 66 1.54 12.71 0.11
N VAL A 67 1.60 11.96 -0.99
CA VAL A 67 0.42 11.32 -1.61
C VAL A 67 -0.18 10.26 -0.71
N LEU A 68 0.64 9.35 -0.16
CA LEU A 68 0.14 8.30 0.74
C LEU A 68 -0.49 8.89 2.00
N ARG A 69 0.10 9.95 2.57
CA ARG A 69 -0.49 10.66 3.71
C ARG A 69 -1.86 11.22 3.36
N LEU A 70 -2.01 11.85 2.21
CA LEU A 70 -3.29 12.40 1.76
C LEU A 70 -4.36 11.31 1.67
N VAL A 71 -4.00 10.14 1.11
CA VAL A 71 -4.90 8.99 1.02
C VAL A 71 -5.32 8.50 2.41
N VAL A 72 -4.37 8.36 3.34
CA VAL A 72 -4.65 7.91 4.71
C VAL A 72 -5.53 8.92 5.46
N VAL A 73 -5.22 10.22 5.38
CA VAL A 73 -6.03 11.28 5.99
C VAL A 73 -7.46 11.25 5.45
N ASN A 74 -7.64 11.13 4.13
CA ASN A 74 -8.96 11.05 3.53
C ASN A 74 -9.75 9.80 3.95
N ALA A 75 -9.05 8.67 4.15
CA ALA A 75 -9.67 7.44 4.63
C ALA A 75 -10.09 7.49 6.11
N MET A 76 -9.37 8.26 6.93
CA MET A 76 -9.63 8.39 8.37
C MET A 76 -10.57 9.56 8.71
N LYS A 77 -10.65 10.57 7.84
CA LYS A 77 -11.47 11.77 8.05
C LYS A 77 -12.93 11.41 8.24
N HIS A 78 -13.54 11.90 9.32
CA HIS A 78 -14.92 11.62 9.72
C HIS A 78 -15.25 10.13 9.88
N SER A 79 -14.24 9.31 10.17
CA SER A 79 -14.40 7.89 10.47
C SER A 79 -13.82 7.56 11.85
N PRO A 80 -14.60 7.70 12.93
CA PRO A 80 -14.16 7.36 14.28
C PRO A 80 -13.71 5.90 14.39
N TRP A 81 -14.37 5.01 13.68
CA TRP A 81 -13.97 3.60 13.60
C TRP A 81 -12.56 3.43 13.06
N ALA A 82 -12.25 4.02 11.89
CA ALA A 82 -10.93 3.90 11.29
C ALA A 82 -9.85 4.54 12.19
N THR A 83 -10.13 5.74 12.72
CA THR A 83 -9.19 6.48 13.57
C THR A 83 -8.86 5.74 14.86
N SER A 84 -9.87 5.23 15.57
CA SER A 84 -9.68 4.47 16.81
C SER A 84 -8.95 3.15 16.57
N THR A 85 -9.30 2.42 15.52
CA THR A 85 -8.65 1.16 15.17
C THR A 85 -7.17 1.38 14.82
N VAL A 86 -6.86 2.36 13.99
CA VAL A 86 -5.47 2.70 13.63
C VAL A 86 -4.68 3.16 14.85
N ALA A 87 -5.26 4.00 15.71
CA ALA A 87 -4.62 4.44 16.95
C ALA A 87 -4.31 3.25 17.88
N ALA A 88 -5.23 2.30 18.00
CA ALA A 88 -5.04 1.10 18.81
C ALA A 88 -3.92 0.18 18.28
N THR A 89 -3.62 0.20 16.98
CA THR A 89 -2.51 -0.60 16.43
C THR A 89 -1.15 -0.20 16.98
N ILE A 90 -0.97 1.05 17.43
CA ILE A 90 0.30 1.55 17.98
C ILE A 90 0.65 0.86 19.29
N PRO A 91 -0.18 0.94 20.35
CA PRO A 91 0.10 0.24 21.60
C PRO A 91 0.12 -1.28 21.43
N ILE A 92 -0.72 -1.86 20.57
CA ILE A 92 -0.70 -3.29 20.28
C ILE A 92 0.65 -3.71 19.72
N ALA A 93 1.19 -2.98 18.74
CA ALA A 93 2.50 -3.25 18.17
C ALA A 93 3.62 -3.16 19.22
N MET A 94 3.56 -2.15 20.10
CA MET A 94 4.54 -2.00 21.19
C MET A 94 4.47 -3.18 22.18
N ILE A 95 3.26 -3.61 22.57
CA ILE A 95 3.07 -4.75 23.45
C ILE A 95 3.66 -6.02 22.84
N VAL A 96 3.34 -6.29 21.55
CA VAL A 96 3.84 -7.47 20.83
C VAL A 96 5.36 -7.38 20.64
N GLY A 97 5.91 -6.21 20.34
CA GLY A 97 7.36 -5.99 20.21
C GLY A 97 8.12 -6.26 21.50
N VAL A 98 7.61 -5.73 22.62
CA VAL A 98 8.18 -5.97 23.96
C VAL A 98 8.02 -7.44 24.37
N TYR A 99 6.87 -8.05 24.07
CA TYR A 99 6.62 -9.46 24.37
C TYR A 99 7.62 -10.37 23.67
N MET A 100 7.81 -10.19 22.36
CA MET A 100 8.76 -10.98 21.56
C MET A 100 10.22 -10.78 22.00
N ARG A 101 10.57 -9.61 22.51
CA ARG A 101 11.95 -9.29 22.86
C ARG A 101 12.33 -9.70 24.31
N HIS A 102 11.44 -9.51 25.27
CA HIS A 102 11.77 -9.65 26.70
C HIS A 102 11.13 -10.87 27.37
N PHE A 103 9.93 -11.29 26.93
CA PHE A 103 9.21 -12.35 27.65
C PHE A 103 9.35 -13.71 26.98
N ARG A 104 9.20 -13.79 25.65
CA ARG A 104 9.20 -15.06 24.91
C ARG A 104 9.97 -14.95 23.62
N VAL A 105 11.30 -14.87 23.74
CA VAL A 105 12.20 -14.81 22.57
C VAL A 105 12.08 -16.08 21.75
N GLY A 106 11.76 -15.94 20.44
CA GLY A 106 11.64 -17.06 19.50
C GLY A 106 10.26 -17.71 19.42
N HIS A 107 9.31 -17.40 20.29
CA HIS A 107 7.92 -17.91 20.22
C HIS A 107 7.04 -17.05 19.31
N VAL A 108 7.37 -17.03 18.02
CA VAL A 108 6.71 -16.19 17.01
C VAL A 108 5.22 -16.50 16.90
N LEU A 109 4.81 -17.77 17.01
CA LEU A 109 3.42 -18.18 16.86
C LEU A 109 2.52 -17.65 17.99
N GLU A 110 3.01 -17.68 19.25
CA GLU A 110 2.27 -17.11 20.39
C GLU A 110 2.09 -15.60 20.24
N ALA A 111 3.16 -14.88 19.87
CA ALA A 111 3.13 -13.45 19.63
C ALA A 111 2.19 -13.07 18.46
N SER A 112 2.15 -13.91 17.41
CA SER A 112 1.26 -13.74 16.26
C SER A 112 -0.20 -13.88 16.65
N LEU A 113 -0.54 -14.93 17.42
CA LEU A 113 -1.89 -15.15 17.89
C LEU A 113 -2.35 -14.04 18.84
N LEU A 114 -1.49 -13.63 19.77
CA LEU A 114 -1.77 -12.52 20.67
C LEU A 114 -2.05 -11.22 19.88
N GLY A 115 -1.16 -10.90 18.95
CA GLY A 115 -1.30 -9.71 18.12
C GLY A 115 -2.54 -9.74 17.23
N LEU A 116 -2.86 -10.89 16.63
CA LEU A 116 -4.06 -11.06 15.81
C LEU A 116 -5.33 -10.89 16.63
N ILE A 117 -5.40 -11.51 17.82
CA ILE A 117 -6.56 -11.38 18.73
C ILE A 117 -6.74 -9.91 19.14
N LEU A 118 -5.67 -9.23 19.55
CA LEU A 118 -5.74 -7.82 19.94
C LEU A 118 -6.15 -6.92 18.78
N LEU A 119 -5.68 -7.22 17.55
CA LEU A 119 -6.10 -6.52 16.34
C LEU A 119 -7.59 -6.71 16.06
N LEU A 120 -8.10 -7.94 16.09
CA LEU A 120 -9.52 -8.21 15.88
C LEU A 120 -10.38 -7.53 16.94
N LEU A 121 -9.94 -7.57 18.20
CA LEU A 121 -10.60 -6.85 19.29
C LEU A 121 -10.60 -5.34 19.04
N SER A 122 -9.52 -4.77 18.51
CA SER A 122 -9.46 -3.32 18.18
C SER A 122 -10.43 -2.94 17.06
N VAL A 123 -10.63 -3.81 16.09
CA VAL A 123 -11.61 -3.60 14.99
C VAL A 123 -13.03 -3.62 15.55
N VAL A 124 -13.36 -4.60 16.40
CA VAL A 124 -14.67 -4.69 17.04
C VAL A 124 -14.92 -3.51 18.00
N ALA A 125 -13.92 -3.16 18.80
CA ALA A 125 -13.99 -1.99 19.69
C ALA A 125 -14.15 -0.68 18.93
N GLY A 126 -13.49 -0.53 17.80
CA GLY A 126 -13.66 0.63 16.93
C GLY A 126 -15.09 0.77 16.38
N GLY A 127 -15.72 -0.35 15.99
CA GLY A 127 -17.13 -0.38 15.62
C GLY A 127 -18.05 0.00 16.78
N TRP A 128 -17.76 -0.49 17.98
CA TRP A 128 -18.50 -0.11 19.18
C TRP A 128 -18.38 1.39 19.49
N ILE A 129 -17.17 1.96 19.35
CA ILE A 129 -16.91 3.40 19.55
C ILE A 129 -17.71 4.24 18.56
N ASP A 130 -17.81 3.83 17.30
CA ASP A 130 -18.55 4.56 16.27
C ASP A 130 -20.05 4.64 16.56
N HIS A 131 -20.63 3.61 17.21
CA HIS A 131 -22.03 3.57 17.61
C HIS A 131 -22.36 4.35 18.90
N HIS A 132 -21.35 4.73 19.70
CA HIS A 132 -21.56 5.43 20.98
C HIS A 132 -21.19 6.90 20.88
N ALA A 133 -22.17 7.79 20.97
CA ALA A 133 -22.02 9.24 20.76
C ALA A 133 -20.90 9.86 21.67
N SER A 134 -20.79 9.43 22.92
CA SER A 134 -19.80 9.96 23.87
C SER A 134 -18.35 9.64 23.48
N TRP A 135 -18.10 8.46 22.89
CA TRP A 135 -16.75 8.04 22.47
C TRP A 135 -16.43 8.47 21.05
N ARG A 136 -17.44 8.61 20.21
CA ARG A 136 -17.31 9.02 18.82
C ARG A 136 -16.64 10.38 18.68
N THR A 137 -17.02 11.35 19.52
CA THR A 137 -16.47 12.73 19.49
C THR A 137 -14.95 12.76 19.76
N TRP A 138 -14.41 11.80 20.51
CA TRP A 138 -12.98 11.70 20.79
C TRP A 138 -12.14 11.24 19.61
N PHE A 139 -12.75 10.59 18.63
CA PHE A 139 -12.07 10.01 17.47
C PHE A 139 -12.54 10.61 16.13
N ASP A 140 -13.53 11.52 16.17
CA ASP A 140 -13.98 12.24 14.98
C ASP A 140 -13.13 13.51 14.81
N HIS A 141 -12.13 13.42 13.94
CA HIS A 141 -11.18 14.50 13.73
C HIS A 141 -11.19 15.01 12.30
N GLU A 142 -10.93 16.31 12.17
CA GLU A 142 -10.73 16.95 10.88
C GLU A 142 -9.42 16.53 10.21
N GLY A 143 -9.36 16.62 8.88
CA GLY A 143 -8.21 16.21 8.09
C GLY A 143 -6.90 16.89 8.47
N LEU A 144 -6.95 18.15 8.92
CA LEU A 144 -5.74 18.90 9.33
C LEU A 144 -5.13 18.32 10.61
N PHE A 145 -5.95 18.00 11.62
CA PHE A 145 -5.50 17.36 12.84
C PHE A 145 -4.86 15.99 12.54
N LEU A 146 -5.55 15.15 11.72
CA LEU A 146 -5.05 13.85 11.31
C LEU A 146 -3.72 13.95 10.56
N ALA A 147 -3.58 14.96 9.69
CA ALA A 147 -2.32 15.20 8.97
C ALA A 147 -1.16 15.47 9.93
N TRP A 148 -1.34 16.31 10.93
CA TRP A 148 -0.33 16.59 11.95
C TRP A 148 -0.06 15.37 12.85
N ALA A 149 -1.10 14.64 13.23
CA ALA A 149 -0.94 13.42 14.03
C ALA A 149 -0.11 12.36 13.28
N ILE A 150 -0.34 12.19 11.97
CA ILE A 150 0.44 11.26 11.13
C ILE A 150 1.90 11.74 10.98
N ILE A 151 2.14 13.07 10.88
CA ILE A 151 3.50 13.61 10.86
C ILE A 151 4.22 13.31 12.18
N ALA A 152 3.59 13.63 13.29
CA ALA A 152 4.15 13.40 14.62
C ALA A 152 4.42 11.90 14.85
N TYR A 153 3.48 11.03 14.43
CA TYR A 153 3.67 9.59 14.47
C TYR A 153 4.87 9.14 13.60
N GLY A 154 4.96 9.62 12.37
CA GLY A 154 6.07 9.28 11.47
C GLY A 154 7.42 9.74 12.02
N PHE A 155 7.48 10.92 12.62
CA PHE A 155 8.66 11.42 13.27
C PHE A 155 9.06 10.58 14.49
N ALA A 156 8.10 10.25 15.37
CA ALA A 156 8.33 9.36 16.50
C ALA A 156 8.81 7.98 16.05
N ALA A 157 8.16 7.39 15.02
CA ALA A 157 8.53 6.10 14.47
C ALA A 157 9.94 6.09 13.83
N ALA A 158 10.41 7.23 13.30
CA ALA A 158 11.75 7.36 12.75
C ALA A 158 12.85 7.44 13.83
N ILE A 159 12.52 7.97 15.01
CA ILE A 159 13.47 8.07 16.15
C ILE A 159 13.52 6.77 16.95
N LEU A 160 12.37 6.10 17.10
CA LEU A 160 12.27 4.88 17.88
C LEU A 160 13.02 3.71 17.20
N PRO A 161 13.58 2.79 18.00
CA PRO A 161 14.18 1.57 17.44
C PRO A 161 13.17 0.78 16.60
N VAL A 162 13.58 0.32 15.43
CA VAL A 162 12.73 -0.41 14.46
C VAL A 162 12.01 -1.59 15.09
N TRP A 163 12.66 -2.32 16.01
CA TRP A 163 12.10 -3.48 16.70
C TRP A 163 10.94 -3.14 17.64
N MET A 164 10.85 -1.91 18.10
CA MET A 164 9.85 -1.52 19.13
C MET A 164 8.49 -1.19 18.50
N LEU A 165 8.49 -0.54 17.34
CA LEU A 165 7.25 -0.04 16.73
C LEU A 165 7.07 -0.51 15.28
N LEU A 166 8.08 -0.28 14.42
CA LEU A 166 7.93 -0.53 12.98
C LEU A 166 7.81 -2.03 12.67
N ALA A 167 8.77 -2.84 13.13
CA ALA A 167 8.80 -4.27 12.81
C ALA A 167 7.55 -5.02 13.32
N PRO A 168 7.10 -4.87 14.60
CA PRO A 168 5.89 -5.54 15.06
C PRO A 168 4.63 -5.04 14.37
N ARG A 169 4.55 -3.74 14.06
CA ARG A 169 3.39 -3.17 13.37
C ARG A 169 3.27 -3.68 11.94
N ASP A 170 4.36 -3.71 11.18
CA ASP A 170 4.37 -4.25 9.83
C ASP A 170 4.03 -5.73 9.81
N TYR A 171 4.58 -6.49 10.75
CA TYR A 171 4.28 -7.89 10.94
C TYR A 171 2.79 -8.13 11.19
N LEU A 172 2.18 -7.41 12.13
CA LEU A 172 0.74 -7.51 12.42
C LEU A 172 -0.13 -7.07 11.25
N SER A 173 0.25 -5.98 10.54
CA SER A 173 -0.49 -5.50 9.38
C SER A 173 -0.51 -6.51 8.24
N THR A 174 0.51 -7.36 8.13
CA THR A 174 0.60 -8.41 7.12
C THR A 174 -0.52 -9.44 7.28
N PHE A 175 -0.85 -9.84 8.51
CA PHE A 175 -1.97 -10.77 8.76
C PHE A 175 -3.30 -10.18 8.30
N MET A 176 -3.56 -8.91 8.58
CA MET A 176 -4.79 -8.24 8.13
C MET A 176 -4.84 -8.14 6.60
N LYS A 177 -3.73 -7.74 5.97
CA LYS A 177 -3.65 -7.60 4.51
C LYS A 177 -3.83 -8.94 3.82
N LEU A 178 -3.04 -9.95 4.18
CA LEU A 178 -3.12 -11.27 3.58
C LEU A 178 -4.43 -11.96 3.91
N GLY A 179 -4.90 -11.85 5.16
CA GLY A 179 -6.16 -12.44 5.59
C GLY A 179 -7.35 -11.90 4.80
N THR A 180 -7.46 -10.58 4.65
CA THR A 180 -8.54 -9.96 3.88
C THR A 180 -8.46 -10.30 2.40
N VAL A 181 -7.28 -10.32 1.79
CA VAL A 181 -7.10 -10.66 0.38
C VAL A 181 -7.40 -12.13 0.12
N MET A 182 -6.94 -13.02 0.99
CA MET A 182 -7.23 -14.46 0.87
C MET A 182 -8.71 -14.75 1.06
N LEU A 183 -9.36 -14.10 2.03
CA LEU A 183 -10.79 -14.24 2.26
C LEU A 183 -11.61 -13.73 1.06
N LEU A 184 -11.18 -12.62 0.48
CA LEU A 184 -11.77 -12.09 -0.76
C LEU A 184 -11.58 -13.06 -1.92
N ALA A 185 -10.39 -13.64 -2.10
CA ALA A 185 -10.11 -14.61 -3.15
C ALA A 185 -11.00 -15.86 -3.00
N ILE A 186 -11.10 -16.38 -1.78
CA ILE A 186 -11.97 -17.51 -1.46
C ILE A 186 -13.44 -17.15 -1.77
N ALA A 187 -13.92 -15.99 -1.32
CA ALA A 187 -15.27 -15.53 -1.59
C ALA A 187 -15.57 -15.42 -3.10
N ILE A 188 -14.63 -14.89 -3.89
CA ILE A 188 -14.78 -14.78 -5.35
C ILE A 188 -14.88 -16.15 -5.99
N VAL A 189 -14.05 -17.12 -5.59
CA VAL A 189 -14.07 -18.48 -6.14
C VAL A 189 -15.39 -19.18 -5.81
N PHE A 190 -15.89 -19.07 -4.56
CA PHE A 190 -17.13 -19.74 -4.16
C PHE A 190 -18.40 -19.07 -4.70
N LEU A 191 -18.42 -17.73 -4.74
CA LEU A 191 -19.59 -16.97 -5.19
C LEU A 191 -19.64 -16.81 -6.71
N SER A 192 -18.50 -16.95 -7.40
CA SER A 192 -18.35 -16.79 -8.85
C SER A 192 -19.20 -15.66 -9.44
N PRO A 193 -19.12 -14.41 -8.90
CA PRO A 193 -20.00 -13.33 -9.32
C PRO A 193 -19.73 -12.95 -10.78
N GLN A 194 -20.80 -12.55 -11.50
CA GLN A 194 -20.68 -12.15 -12.90
C GLN A 194 -20.01 -10.78 -13.04
N ILE A 195 -19.09 -10.66 -13.97
CA ILE A 195 -18.42 -9.40 -14.29
C ILE A 195 -19.36 -8.52 -15.10
N HIS A 196 -19.71 -7.37 -14.56
CA HIS A 196 -20.58 -6.39 -15.22
C HIS A 196 -19.81 -5.35 -16.06
N MET A 197 -18.51 -5.22 -15.84
CA MET A 197 -17.67 -4.30 -16.60
C MET A 197 -17.31 -4.92 -17.96
N PRO A 198 -17.45 -4.17 -19.08
CA PRO A 198 -17.02 -4.66 -20.39
C PRO A 198 -15.49 -4.84 -20.43
N ALA A 199 -15.03 -5.79 -21.25
CA ALA A 199 -13.61 -6.06 -21.45
C ALA A 199 -12.87 -4.79 -21.97
N LEU A 200 -13.46 -4.14 -22.96
CA LEU A 200 -12.98 -2.88 -23.51
C LEU A 200 -14.16 -1.89 -23.60
N THR A 201 -13.88 -0.61 -23.36
CA THR A 201 -14.84 0.48 -23.54
C THR A 201 -14.46 1.30 -24.78
N GLN A 202 -15.42 2.07 -25.30
CA GLN A 202 -15.19 3.02 -26.40
C GLN A 202 -14.27 4.20 -26.05
N PHE A 203 -13.94 4.39 -24.77
CA PHE A 203 -13.14 5.52 -24.27
C PHE A 203 -11.63 5.29 -24.36
N GLY A 204 -11.17 4.38 -25.21
CA GLY A 204 -9.73 4.13 -25.44
C GLY A 204 -8.99 5.30 -26.06
N ASP A 205 -9.70 6.21 -26.70
CA ASP A 205 -9.20 7.44 -27.34
C ASP A 205 -8.93 8.60 -26.36
N GLY A 206 -9.37 8.48 -25.11
CA GLY A 206 -9.20 9.51 -24.09
C GLY A 206 -10.41 10.39 -23.83
N THR A 207 -11.55 10.11 -24.45
CA THR A 207 -12.81 10.86 -24.27
C THR A 207 -13.61 10.45 -23.03
N GLY A 208 -12.99 9.69 -22.12
CA GLY A 208 -13.66 9.16 -20.92
C GLY A 208 -14.13 10.26 -19.97
N PRO A 209 -15.30 10.06 -19.30
CA PRO A 209 -15.93 11.09 -18.47
C PRO A 209 -15.21 11.34 -17.13
N ILE A 210 -14.29 10.44 -16.71
CA ILE A 210 -13.61 10.51 -15.42
C ILE A 210 -12.18 10.98 -15.58
N PHE A 211 -11.47 10.43 -16.56
CA PHE A 211 -10.07 10.77 -16.85
C PHE A 211 -9.89 11.05 -18.33
N GLY A 212 -9.35 12.21 -18.64
CA GLY A 212 -8.88 12.56 -20.00
C GLY A 212 -7.49 11.98 -20.22
N GLY A 213 -7.37 11.06 -21.17
CA GLY A 213 -6.09 10.45 -21.54
C GLY A 213 -6.29 9.19 -22.36
N LYS A 214 -5.45 9.02 -23.39
CA LYS A 214 -5.48 7.82 -24.23
C LYS A 214 -5.11 6.58 -23.41
N LEU A 215 -5.64 5.42 -23.80
CA LEU A 215 -5.35 4.14 -23.16
C LEU A 215 -3.83 3.96 -22.97
N PHE A 216 -3.08 4.18 -24.03
CA PHE A 216 -1.61 4.24 -23.96
C PHE A 216 -1.16 5.72 -24.02
N PRO A 217 -0.29 6.22 -23.14
CA PRO A 217 0.39 5.49 -22.03
C PRO A 217 -0.34 5.55 -20.68
N PHE A 218 -1.53 6.17 -20.60
CA PHE A 218 -2.18 6.53 -19.34
C PHE A 218 -2.42 5.34 -18.39
N VAL A 219 -2.97 4.23 -18.89
CA VAL A 219 -3.23 3.02 -18.06
C VAL A 219 -1.91 2.45 -17.52
N PHE A 220 -0.87 2.44 -18.34
CA PHE A 220 0.43 1.89 -17.94
C PHE A 220 1.09 2.70 -16.82
N ILE A 221 0.88 4.02 -16.80
CA ILE A 221 1.41 4.90 -15.77
C ILE A 221 0.57 4.82 -14.49
N THR A 222 -0.76 4.87 -14.61
CA THR A 222 -1.65 4.98 -13.45
C THR A 222 -1.71 3.71 -12.61
N ILE A 223 -1.58 2.54 -13.23
CA ILE A 223 -1.57 1.24 -12.53
C ILE A 223 -0.18 0.59 -12.49
N ALA A 224 0.87 1.38 -12.72
CA ALA A 224 2.24 0.89 -12.72
C ALA A 224 2.63 0.19 -11.41
N CYS A 225 2.13 0.64 -10.25
CA CYS A 225 2.47 0.06 -8.96
C CYS A 225 2.14 -1.44 -8.87
N GLY A 226 1.00 -1.88 -9.40
CA GLY A 226 0.61 -3.31 -9.42
C GLY A 226 1.38 -4.16 -10.44
N ALA A 227 2.04 -3.52 -11.41
CA ALA A 227 2.77 -4.19 -12.48
C ALA A 227 4.30 -4.05 -12.33
N ILE A 228 4.79 -2.83 -12.11
CA ILE A 228 6.22 -2.51 -11.96
C ILE A 228 6.33 -1.37 -10.95
N SER A 229 6.55 -1.69 -9.69
CA SER A 229 6.64 -0.68 -8.64
C SER A 229 8.03 -0.08 -8.54
N GLY A 230 8.16 1.20 -8.87
CA GLY A 230 9.43 1.91 -8.70
C GLY A 230 9.86 2.05 -7.24
N PHE A 231 8.90 2.08 -6.31
CA PHE A 231 9.18 2.12 -4.88
C PHE A 231 9.81 0.82 -4.35
N HIS A 232 9.48 -0.32 -4.95
CA HIS A 232 10.08 -1.60 -4.59
C HIS A 232 11.60 -1.61 -4.79
N SER A 233 12.11 -0.98 -5.83
CA SER A 233 13.56 -0.87 -6.05
C SER A 233 14.27 -0.14 -4.90
N LEU A 234 13.61 0.84 -4.28
CA LEU A 234 14.15 1.54 -3.10
C LEU A 234 14.20 0.64 -1.88
N ILE A 235 13.13 -0.13 -1.64
CA ILE A 235 13.07 -1.09 -0.52
C ILE A 235 14.02 -2.26 -0.78
N ALA A 236 14.01 -2.80 -1.98
CA ALA A 236 14.86 -3.92 -2.39
C ALA A 236 16.36 -3.59 -2.34
N SER A 237 16.75 -2.32 -2.46
CA SER A 237 18.15 -1.89 -2.33
C SER A 237 18.50 -1.31 -0.95
N GLY A 238 17.54 -0.76 -0.22
CA GLY A 238 17.81 -0.04 1.03
C GLY A 238 17.62 -0.86 2.29
N THR A 239 16.46 -1.50 2.40
CA THR A 239 15.98 -2.13 3.64
C THR A 239 16.09 -3.65 3.59
N THR A 240 15.56 -4.27 2.55
CA THR A 240 15.46 -5.74 2.43
C THR A 240 16.81 -6.45 2.50
N PRO A 241 17.90 -5.96 1.88
CA PRO A 241 19.21 -6.64 1.95
C PRO A 241 19.75 -6.80 3.36
N LYS A 242 19.39 -5.88 4.27
CA LYS A 242 19.82 -5.89 5.66
C LYS A 242 19.05 -6.87 6.54
N LEU A 243 17.91 -7.33 6.06
CA LEU A 243 17.02 -8.29 6.74
C LEU A 243 17.22 -9.72 6.23
N LEU A 244 17.88 -9.89 5.09
CA LEU A 244 18.16 -11.19 4.50
C LEU A 244 19.21 -11.97 5.29
N ALA A 245 18.84 -13.16 5.73
CA ALA A 245 19.77 -14.08 6.37
C ALA A 245 20.56 -14.94 5.36
N ASN A 246 19.99 -15.21 4.18
CA ASN A 246 20.55 -16.10 3.18
C ASN A 246 20.37 -15.53 1.77
N GLU A 247 21.41 -15.61 0.92
CA GLU A 247 21.30 -15.20 -0.49
C GLU A 247 20.29 -16.07 -1.29
N ARG A 248 20.04 -17.31 -0.86
CA ARG A 248 19.08 -18.21 -1.53
C ARG A 248 17.66 -17.68 -1.50
N ASP A 249 17.34 -16.83 -0.52
CA ASP A 249 16.00 -16.27 -0.32
C ASP A 249 15.71 -15.08 -1.24
N ILE A 250 16.73 -14.55 -1.94
CA ILE A 250 16.59 -13.42 -2.88
C ILE A 250 15.50 -13.67 -3.91
N ARG A 251 15.47 -14.87 -4.50
CA ARG A 251 14.46 -15.23 -5.50
C ARG A 251 13.05 -15.24 -4.91
N MET A 252 12.89 -15.87 -3.76
CA MET A 252 11.58 -15.95 -3.10
C MET A 252 11.09 -14.58 -2.65
N ILE A 253 11.98 -13.76 -2.09
CA ILE A 253 11.61 -12.45 -1.54
C ILE A 253 11.44 -11.42 -2.65
N GLY A 254 12.41 -11.30 -3.57
CA GLY A 254 12.34 -10.31 -4.65
C GLY A 254 11.27 -10.63 -5.67
N TYR A 255 11.34 -11.82 -6.27
CA TYR A 255 10.37 -12.23 -7.28
C TYR A 255 8.99 -12.55 -6.67
N GLY A 256 8.96 -13.31 -5.59
CA GLY A 256 7.73 -13.73 -4.93
C GLY A 256 6.98 -12.58 -4.27
N GLY A 257 7.68 -11.60 -3.71
CA GLY A 257 7.08 -10.39 -3.14
C GLY A 257 6.28 -9.59 -4.16
N MET A 258 6.83 -9.37 -5.34
CA MET A 258 6.13 -8.66 -6.42
C MET A 258 4.95 -9.46 -6.99
N LEU A 259 5.07 -10.80 -7.09
CA LEU A 259 3.95 -11.65 -7.46
C LEU A 259 2.79 -11.52 -6.47
N LEU A 260 3.10 -11.50 -5.19
CA LEU A 260 2.09 -11.31 -4.14
C LEU A 260 1.40 -9.95 -4.26
N GLU A 261 2.16 -8.87 -4.52
CA GLU A 261 1.58 -7.55 -4.74
C GLU A 261 0.67 -7.52 -5.97
N SER A 262 1.08 -8.14 -7.06
CA SER A 262 0.27 -8.23 -8.28
C SER A 262 -1.03 -9.02 -8.03
N PHE A 263 -0.95 -10.08 -7.24
CA PHE A 263 -2.13 -10.82 -6.80
C PHE A 263 -3.07 -9.93 -6.00
N VAL A 264 -2.55 -9.16 -5.05
CA VAL A 264 -3.33 -8.19 -4.28
C VAL A 264 -3.97 -7.13 -5.18
N ALA A 265 -3.23 -6.61 -6.18
CA ALA A 265 -3.74 -5.63 -7.13
C ALA A 265 -4.90 -6.19 -7.96
N ILE A 266 -4.78 -7.43 -8.45
CA ILE A 266 -5.86 -8.13 -9.17
C ILE A 266 -7.06 -8.35 -8.25
N MET A 267 -6.86 -8.89 -7.06
CA MET A 267 -7.94 -9.12 -6.10
C MET A 267 -8.67 -7.83 -5.75
N ARG A 268 -7.97 -6.71 -5.63
CA ARG A 268 -8.58 -5.39 -5.37
C ARG A 268 -9.35 -4.84 -6.57
N SER A 269 -8.95 -5.17 -7.79
CA SER A 269 -9.65 -4.72 -9.01
C SER A 269 -10.95 -5.48 -9.27
N LEU A 270 -11.04 -6.74 -8.85
CA LEU A 270 -12.20 -7.61 -9.11
C LEU A 270 -13.52 -7.07 -8.54
N PRO A 271 -13.64 -6.63 -7.27
CA PRO A 271 -14.88 -6.08 -6.74
C PRO A 271 -15.42 -4.90 -7.55
N LEU A 272 -14.52 -4.06 -8.06
CA LEU A 272 -14.89 -2.92 -8.91
C LEU A 272 -15.48 -3.37 -10.26
N GLN A 273 -15.06 -4.53 -10.76
CA GLN A 273 -15.56 -5.10 -12.03
C GLN A 273 -16.96 -5.74 -11.87
N TYR A 274 -17.28 -6.17 -10.64
CA TYR A 274 -18.58 -6.75 -10.29
C TYR A 274 -19.64 -5.69 -9.95
N TRP A 275 -19.24 -4.51 -9.51
CA TRP A 275 -20.17 -3.46 -9.14
C TRP A 275 -20.83 -2.82 -10.37
N SER A 276 -22.11 -2.47 -10.21
CA SER A 276 -22.85 -1.75 -11.24
C SER A 276 -22.23 -0.37 -11.50
N ARG A 277 -22.36 0.12 -12.75
CA ARG A 277 -21.83 1.43 -13.17
C ARG A 277 -22.17 2.58 -12.20
N GLY A 278 -23.36 2.58 -11.61
CA GLY A 278 -23.78 3.60 -10.64
C GLY A 278 -22.96 3.57 -9.34
N CYS A 279 -22.65 2.40 -8.84
CA CYS A 279 -21.86 2.23 -7.59
C CYS A 279 -20.39 2.60 -7.77
N ILE A 280 -19.81 2.32 -8.94
CA ILE A 280 -18.42 2.70 -9.27
C ILE A 280 -18.30 4.22 -9.36
N LEU A 281 -19.27 4.89 -9.99
CA LEU A 281 -19.29 6.35 -10.08
C LEU A 281 -19.41 7.00 -8.69
N GLN A 282 -20.21 6.44 -7.79
CA GLN A 282 -20.33 6.95 -6.42
C GLN A 282 -19.07 6.77 -5.58
N SER A 283 -18.33 5.68 -5.80
CA SER A 283 -17.09 5.39 -5.03
C SER A 283 -15.84 6.08 -5.58
N THR A 284 -15.83 6.41 -6.88
CA THR A 284 -14.67 7.02 -7.56
C THR A 284 -14.81 8.52 -7.81
N VAL A 285 -16.05 9.04 -7.80
CA VAL A 285 -16.29 10.48 -7.93
C VAL A 285 -15.94 11.16 -6.59
N PRO A 286 -15.06 12.15 -6.58
CA PRO A 286 -14.84 12.96 -5.39
C PRO A 286 -16.17 13.55 -4.91
N PRO A 287 -16.34 13.79 -3.60
CA PRO A 287 -17.61 14.22 -3.02
C PRO A 287 -18.22 15.37 -3.81
N VAL A 288 -19.55 15.37 -3.92
CA VAL A 288 -20.41 16.23 -4.76
C VAL A 288 -20.01 17.71 -4.82
N TRP A 289 -19.29 18.21 -3.84
CA TRP A 289 -18.75 19.57 -3.81
C TRP A 289 -17.72 19.87 -4.91
N TRP A 290 -16.94 18.87 -5.37
CA TRP A 290 -16.00 19.03 -6.48
C TRP A 290 -16.73 19.20 -7.81
N VAL A 291 -17.77 18.41 -8.02
CA VAL A 291 -18.61 18.48 -9.24
C VAL A 291 -19.35 19.82 -9.28
N ARG A 292 -19.80 20.30 -8.11
CA ARG A 292 -20.45 21.61 -7.99
C ARG A 292 -19.48 22.76 -8.29
N LYS A 293 -18.23 22.65 -7.87
CA LYS A 293 -17.18 23.66 -8.14
C LYS A 293 -16.79 23.72 -9.60
N LEU A 294 -16.73 22.58 -10.28
CA LEU A 294 -16.46 22.53 -11.73
C LEU A 294 -17.61 23.12 -12.56
N ARG A 295 -18.87 22.95 -12.10
CA ARG A 295 -20.04 23.53 -12.77
C ARG A 295 -20.15 25.04 -12.58
N MET A 296 -19.52 25.64 -11.59
CA MET A 296 -19.43 27.08 -11.38
C MET A 296 -18.24 27.74 -12.15
N LEU A 297 -17.33 26.95 -12.69
CA LEU A 297 -16.17 27.40 -13.46
C LEU A 297 -16.33 27.21 -14.97
N SER A 298 -17.43 26.59 -15.41
CA SER A 298 -17.81 26.56 -16.83
C SER A 298 -18.60 27.85 -17.16
N PRO A 299 -18.16 28.66 -18.13
CA PRO A 299 -18.88 29.87 -18.57
C PRO A 299 -20.28 29.58 -19.10
#